data_da1d2f202a5246ecb98f6931b21faf96
#
_entry.id   da1d2f202a5246ecb98f6931b21faf96
#
_cell.length_a   1.000
_cell.length_b   1.000
_cell.length_c   1.000
_cell.angle_alpha   90.00
_cell.angle_beta   90.00
_cell.angle_gamma   90.00
#
_symmetry.space_group_name_H-M   'P 1'
#
loop_
_entity.id
_entity.type
_entity.pdbx_description
1 polymer ?
#
loop_
_entity_poly.entity_id
_entity_poly.type
_entity_poly.pdbx_seq_one_letter_code
_entity_poly.pdbx_strand_id
1 'polypeptide(L)'
;MKTFISRATLAGLMLGASMLACAADIPRTKAPEGASVFIVTPVNGDTVAKTFKVKFGVSDISLAPAGDQTPHTGHHHLLVDVDKLPAENMPIPADAQHIHFGKAQTETELTLAPGKHTLQLELGDKNHVPFDPPIVSEKITITVK
;
A
#
# COMPACT_ATOMS: atom_id res chain seq x y z
N MET A 1 -38.90 -52.81 -47.83
CA MET A 1 -37.62 -52.74 -47.12
C MET A 1 -37.34 -51.33 -46.73
N LYS A 2 -37.42 -51.03 -45.46
CA LYS A 2 -37.16 -49.69 -44.93
C LYS A 2 -35.89 -49.75 -44.07
N THR A 3 -34.82 -49.15 -44.55
CA THR A 3 -33.53 -49.04 -43.86
C THR A 3 -33.60 -47.87 -42.87
N PHE A 4 -33.46 -48.16 -41.59
CA PHE A 4 -33.27 -47.13 -40.55
C PHE A 4 -31.80 -46.77 -40.39
N ILE A 5 -31.50 -45.50 -40.65
CA ILE A 5 -30.16 -44.95 -40.40
C ILE A 5 -30.18 -44.34 -39.00
N SER A 6 -29.39 -45.00 -38.11
CA SER A 6 -29.18 -44.54 -36.74
C SER A 6 -28.15 -43.40 -36.76
N ARG A 7 -28.55 -42.22 -36.28
CA ARG A 7 -27.62 -41.11 -36.07
C ARG A 7 -27.05 -41.21 -34.66
N ALA A 8 -25.79 -41.56 -34.55
CA ALA A 8 -25.05 -41.47 -33.29
C ALA A 8 -24.64 -40.02 -33.01
N THR A 9 -25.18 -39.45 -31.95
CA THR A 9 -24.81 -38.11 -31.48
C THR A 9 -23.58 -38.24 -30.57
N LEU A 10 -22.44 -37.74 -31.02
CA LEU A 10 -21.20 -37.69 -30.25
C LEU A 10 -21.25 -36.46 -29.35
N ALA A 11 -21.51 -36.64 -28.06
CA ALA A 11 -21.43 -35.58 -27.05
C ALA A 11 -19.95 -35.35 -26.70
N GLY A 12 -19.39 -34.25 -27.22
CA GLY A 12 -18.05 -33.81 -26.85
C GLY A 12 -18.05 -33.18 -25.45
N LEU A 13 -17.40 -33.86 -24.51
CA LEU A 13 -17.14 -33.36 -23.16
C LEU A 13 -15.98 -32.36 -23.23
N MET A 14 -16.29 -31.06 -23.24
CA MET A 14 -15.31 -29.98 -23.11
C MET A 14 -14.86 -29.94 -21.65
N LEU A 15 -13.67 -30.51 -21.37
CA LEU A 15 -12.99 -30.34 -20.07
C LEU A 15 -12.37 -28.93 -20.06
N GLY A 16 -13.07 -27.99 -19.46
CA GLY A 16 -12.54 -26.67 -19.18
C GLY A 16 -11.48 -26.73 -18.09
N ALA A 17 -10.21 -26.70 -18.47
CA ALA A 17 -9.12 -26.53 -17.53
C ALA A 17 -9.16 -25.10 -17.00
N SER A 18 -9.74 -24.87 -15.81
CA SER A 18 -9.57 -23.63 -15.06
C SER A 18 -8.11 -23.52 -14.65
N MET A 19 -7.35 -22.71 -15.36
CA MET A 19 -6.04 -22.28 -14.90
C MET A 19 -6.27 -21.32 -13.73
N LEU A 20 -6.06 -21.80 -12.49
CA LEU A 20 -5.81 -20.94 -11.35
C LEU A 20 -4.49 -20.20 -11.66
N ALA A 21 -4.58 -18.94 -12.05
CA ALA A 21 -3.43 -18.05 -12.03
C ALA A 21 -3.03 -17.86 -10.56
N CYS A 22 -2.02 -18.58 -10.09
CA CYS A 22 -1.31 -18.19 -8.88
C CYS A 22 -0.73 -16.82 -9.14
N ALA A 23 -1.27 -15.79 -8.49
CA ALA A 23 -0.60 -14.51 -8.40
C ALA A 23 0.75 -14.80 -7.72
N ALA A 24 1.85 -14.68 -8.46
CA ALA A 24 3.18 -14.81 -7.88
C ALA A 24 3.38 -13.66 -6.89
N ASP A 25 3.77 -14.00 -5.66
CA ASP A 25 4.12 -13.01 -4.64
C ASP A 25 5.27 -12.14 -5.17
N ILE A 26 5.12 -10.83 -5.03
CA ILE A 26 6.18 -9.89 -5.39
C ILE A 26 7.28 -10.01 -4.34
N PRO A 27 8.56 -10.23 -4.73
CA PRO A 27 9.66 -10.29 -3.76
C PRO A 27 9.74 -8.99 -2.96
N ARG A 28 9.78 -9.10 -1.65
CA ARG A 28 9.88 -7.96 -0.73
C ARG A 28 11.33 -7.57 -0.51
N THR A 29 11.57 -6.28 -0.40
CA THR A 29 12.89 -5.74 -0.05
C THR A 29 13.10 -5.87 1.46
N LYS A 30 14.23 -6.43 1.88
CA LYS A 30 14.56 -6.54 3.31
C LYS A 30 14.76 -5.16 3.92
N ALA A 31 14.11 -4.90 5.05
CA ALA A 31 14.28 -3.66 5.79
C ALA A 31 15.72 -3.56 6.34
N PRO A 32 16.38 -2.38 6.24
CA PRO A 32 17.62 -2.13 6.97
C PRO A 32 17.41 -2.27 8.47
N GLU A 33 18.44 -2.71 9.18
CA GLU A 33 18.39 -2.82 10.63
C GLU A 33 18.20 -1.43 11.26
N GLY A 34 17.27 -1.33 12.22
CA GLY A 34 16.94 -0.08 12.90
C GLY A 34 16.06 0.88 12.07
N ALA A 35 15.76 0.56 10.81
CA ALA A 35 14.96 1.43 9.96
C ALA A 35 13.59 1.73 10.58
N SER A 36 13.25 3.01 10.63
CA SER A 36 11.97 3.47 11.16
C SER A 36 11.42 4.65 10.39
N VAL A 37 10.11 4.86 10.50
CA VAL A 37 9.38 5.99 9.93
C VAL A 37 8.50 6.60 11.00
N PHE A 38 8.30 7.92 11.00
CA PHE A 38 7.53 8.61 12.03
C PHE A 38 6.88 9.89 11.51
N ILE A 39 5.75 10.25 12.10
CA ILE A 39 5.10 11.54 11.90
C ILE A 39 5.70 12.53 12.89
N VAL A 40 6.24 13.64 12.37
CA VAL A 40 6.82 14.72 13.18
C VAL A 40 5.73 15.66 13.69
N THR A 41 4.76 15.98 12.83
CA THR A 41 3.58 16.80 13.16
C THR A 41 2.44 16.45 12.21
N PRO A 42 1.18 16.43 12.67
CA PRO A 42 0.74 16.60 14.04
C PRO A 42 1.16 15.44 14.94
N VAL A 43 1.05 15.58 16.27
CA VAL A 43 1.25 14.51 17.22
C VAL A 43 -0.07 13.87 17.64
N ASN A 44 0.00 12.69 18.25
CA ASN A 44 -1.20 12.00 18.72
C ASN A 44 -2.01 12.84 19.70
N GLY A 45 -3.30 12.98 19.46
CA GLY A 45 -4.23 13.77 20.26
C GLY A 45 -4.37 15.24 19.84
N ASP A 46 -3.60 15.70 18.87
CA ASP A 46 -3.68 17.09 18.39
C ASP A 46 -5.05 17.44 17.83
N THR A 47 -5.40 18.71 17.99
CA THR A 47 -6.51 19.34 17.30
C THR A 47 -5.97 20.28 16.23
N VAL A 48 -6.38 20.07 15.00
CA VAL A 48 -5.88 20.80 13.82
C VAL A 48 -7.01 21.50 13.08
N ALA A 49 -6.65 22.49 12.26
CA ALA A 49 -7.58 23.13 11.33
C ALA A 49 -7.96 22.18 10.21
N LYS A 50 -9.04 22.49 9.46
CA LYS A 50 -9.50 21.70 8.31
C LYS A 50 -8.40 21.43 7.27
N THR A 51 -7.54 22.41 7.05
CA THR A 51 -6.32 22.28 6.23
C THR A 51 -5.12 22.42 7.16
N PHE A 52 -4.25 21.44 7.17
CA PHE A 52 -3.09 21.38 8.06
C PHE A 52 -1.91 20.69 7.39
N LYS A 53 -0.71 21.02 7.88
CA LYS A 53 0.53 20.41 7.39
C LYS A 53 0.85 19.14 8.16
N VAL A 54 1.26 18.09 7.43
CA VAL A 54 1.83 16.87 7.99
C VAL A 54 3.31 16.81 7.59
N LYS A 55 4.19 16.63 8.57
CA LYS A 55 5.63 16.41 8.36
C LYS A 55 6.00 15.03 8.86
N PHE A 56 6.87 14.37 8.14
CA PHE A 56 7.30 13.01 8.45
C PHE A 56 8.79 12.83 8.17
N GLY A 57 9.36 11.83 8.82
CA GLY A 57 10.78 11.52 8.73
C GLY A 57 11.07 10.04 8.83
N VAL A 58 12.32 9.71 8.61
CA VAL A 58 12.86 8.35 8.71
C VAL A 58 14.14 8.35 9.51
N SER A 59 14.51 7.19 10.05
CA SER A 59 15.82 6.91 10.65
C SER A 59 16.35 5.58 10.13
N ASP A 60 17.66 5.49 9.96
CA ASP A 60 18.38 4.30 9.49
C ASP A 60 17.95 3.73 8.13
N ILE A 61 17.29 4.58 7.35
CA ILE A 61 16.94 4.37 5.94
C ILE A 61 16.92 5.73 5.26
N SER A 62 17.21 5.78 3.96
CA SER A 62 17.15 7.02 3.18
C SER A 62 15.87 7.08 2.32
N LEU A 63 15.48 8.29 1.94
CA LEU A 63 14.39 8.48 0.99
C LEU A 63 14.93 8.61 -0.43
N ALA A 64 14.23 8.00 -1.37
CA ALA A 64 14.50 8.13 -2.79
C ALA A 64 13.20 8.18 -3.57
N PRO A 65 13.19 8.73 -4.80
CA PRO A 65 12.03 8.66 -5.68
C PRO A 65 11.61 7.22 -5.94
N ALA A 66 10.32 7.01 -6.16
CA ALA A 66 9.79 5.72 -6.56
C ALA A 66 10.52 5.20 -7.82
N GLY A 67 10.87 3.93 -7.85
CA GLY A 67 11.64 3.31 -8.95
C GLY A 67 13.16 3.47 -8.84
N ASP A 68 13.67 4.27 -7.92
CA ASP A 68 15.11 4.39 -7.67
C ASP A 68 15.67 3.05 -7.15
N GLN A 69 16.81 2.60 -7.71
CA GLN A 69 17.41 1.32 -7.40
C GLN A 69 18.46 1.38 -6.27
N THR A 70 18.68 2.58 -5.68
CA THR A 70 19.66 2.75 -4.61
C THR A 70 19.30 1.86 -3.42
N PRO A 71 20.23 1.05 -2.92
CA PRO A 71 19.98 0.20 -1.75
C PRO A 71 19.63 1.02 -0.51
N HIS A 72 18.83 0.45 0.37
CA HIS A 72 18.42 1.04 1.65
C HIS A 72 17.67 2.36 1.48
N THR A 73 16.86 2.46 0.42
CA THR A 73 15.99 3.60 0.17
C THR A 73 14.54 3.18 0.03
N GLY A 74 13.66 4.07 0.43
CA GLY A 74 12.21 3.91 0.30
C GLY A 74 11.53 5.26 0.10
N HIS A 75 10.21 5.25 0.02
CA HIS A 75 9.40 6.46 -0.05
C HIS A 75 8.13 6.31 0.78
N HIS A 76 7.61 7.46 1.22
CA HIS A 76 6.46 7.50 2.11
C HIS A 76 5.15 7.18 1.42
N HIS A 77 4.30 6.44 2.13
CA HIS A 77 2.85 6.37 1.93
C HIS A 77 2.17 6.81 3.21
N LEU A 78 1.23 7.74 3.14
CA LEU A 78 0.44 8.21 4.27
C LEU A 78 -0.93 7.56 4.22
N LEU A 79 -1.25 6.83 5.27
CA LEU A 79 -2.51 6.12 5.46
C LEU A 79 -3.45 7.01 6.28
N VAL A 80 -4.59 7.40 5.70
CA VAL A 80 -5.61 8.25 6.34
C VAL A 80 -6.86 7.41 6.57
N ASP A 81 -7.27 7.26 7.82
CA ASP A 81 -8.45 6.48 8.23
C ASP A 81 -8.42 5.02 7.72
N VAL A 82 -7.24 4.42 7.72
CA VAL A 82 -7.04 3.03 7.33
C VAL A 82 -6.98 2.14 8.57
N ASP A 83 -7.90 1.19 8.67
CA ASP A 83 -7.98 0.30 9.83
C ASP A 83 -6.87 -0.76 9.84
N LYS A 84 -6.60 -1.36 8.67
CA LYS A 84 -5.61 -2.43 8.50
C LYS A 84 -4.57 -2.02 7.48
N LEU A 85 -3.32 -2.34 7.78
CA LEU A 85 -2.22 -2.14 6.83
C LEU A 85 -2.48 -2.85 5.50
N PRO A 86 -1.98 -2.30 4.38
CA PRO A 86 -1.97 -2.97 3.09
C PRO A 86 -1.32 -4.36 3.14
N ALA A 87 -1.65 -5.20 2.17
CA ALA A 87 -1.06 -6.53 2.05
C ALA A 87 0.46 -6.42 1.80
N GLU A 88 1.24 -7.19 2.54
CA GLU A 88 2.70 -7.08 2.55
C GLU A 88 3.39 -7.52 1.25
N ASN A 89 2.73 -8.35 0.46
CA ASN A 89 3.26 -8.91 -0.80
C ASN A 89 2.68 -8.26 -2.06
N MET A 90 2.03 -7.11 -1.90
CA MET A 90 1.42 -6.35 -2.98
C MET A 90 1.86 -4.89 -2.91
N PRO A 91 1.84 -4.15 -4.02
CA PRO A 91 2.05 -2.72 -3.98
C PRO A 91 1.03 -2.04 -3.07
N ILE A 92 1.51 -1.11 -2.23
CA ILE A 92 0.66 -0.26 -1.40
C ILE A 92 -0.30 0.49 -2.34
N PRO A 93 -1.62 0.48 -2.08
CA PRO A 93 -2.56 1.22 -2.92
C PRO A 93 -2.22 2.71 -3.02
N ALA A 94 -2.67 3.36 -4.07
CA ALA A 94 -2.61 4.81 -4.25
C ALA A 94 -4.03 5.33 -4.50
N ASP A 95 -4.67 5.82 -3.45
CA ASP A 95 -6.06 6.31 -3.45
C ASP A 95 -6.23 7.44 -2.42
N ALA A 96 -7.47 7.83 -2.14
CA ALA A 96 -7.76 8.92 -1.20
C ALA A 96 -7.31 8.63 0.25
N GLN A 97 -7.20 7.35 0.63
CA GLN A 97 -6.78 6.92 1.97
C GLN A 97 -5.32 6.46 2.02
N HIS A 98 -4.68 6.22 0.87
CA HIS A 98 -3.30 5.80 0.73
C HIS A 98 -2.56 6.80 -0.17
N ILE A 99 -2.00 7.85 0.44
CA ILE A 99 -1.39 8.94 -0.29
C ILE A 99 0.09 8.63 -0.56
N HIS A 100 0.45 8.56 -1.83
CA HIS A 100 1.78 8.20 -2.30
C HIS A 100 2.68 9.42 -2.47
N PHE A 101 3.92 9.35 -1.98
CA PHE A 101 4.94 10.39 -2.07
C PHE A 101 6.16 9.92 -2.86
N GLY A 102 5.98 9.75 -4.17
CA GLY A 102 6.98 9.16 -5.08
C GLY A 102 8.14 10.05 -5.49
N LYS A 103 8.31 11.24 -4.87
CA LYS A 103 9.41 12.18 -5.13
C LYS A 103 10.28 12.43 -3.89
N ALA A 104 10.32 11.47 -2.97
CA ALA A 104 11.04 11.58 -1.69
C ALA A 104 10.59 12.76 -0.81
N GLN A 105 9.32 13.17 -0.91
CA GLN A 105 8.76 14.25 -0.09
C GLN A 105 8.74 13.86 1.38
N THR A 106 8.92 14.86 2.26
CA THR A 106 8.89 14.72 3.72
C THR A 106 7.78 15.52 4.38
N GLU A 107 6.93 16.16 3.61
CA GLU A 107 5.77 16.91 4.10
C GLU A 107 4.68 16.98 3.04
N THR A 108 3.47 17.20 3.53
CA THR A 108 2.29 17.47 2.70
C THR A 108 1.32 18.37 3.44
N GLU A 109 0.35 18.92 2.72
CA GLU A 109 -0.80 19.59 3.28
C GLU A 109 -2.03 18.69 3.06
N LEU A 110 -2.79 18.44 4.12
CA LEU A 110 -4.04 17.68 4.08
C LEU A 110 -5.23 18.60 4.35
N THR A 111 -6.33 18.29 3.67
CA THR A 111 -7.64 18.87 3.97
C THR A 111 -8.59 17.72 4.30
N LEU A 112 -9.08 17.68 5.53
CA LEU A 112 -10.00 16.65 6.01
C LEU A 112 -11.27 17.28 6.57
N ALA A 113 -12.36 16.53 6.56
CA ALA A 113 -13.61 16.94 7.18
C ALA A 113 -13.47 17.10 8.70
N PRO A 114 -14.26 17.95 9.37
CA PRO A 114 -14.28 18.00 10.84
C PRO A 114 -14.59 16.63 11.45
N GLY A 115 -13.88 16.29 12.53
CA GLY A 115 -14.03 15.04 13.23
C GLY A 115 -12.71 14.37 13.58
N LYS A 116 -12.77 13.15 14.10
CA LYS A 116 -11.59 12.34 14.41
C LYS A 116 -11.08 11.64 13.16
N HIS A 117 -9.77 11.66 12.96
CA HIS A 117 -9.08 10.96 11.87
C HIS A 117 -7.84 10.24 12.40
N THR A 118 -7.45 9.18 11.74
CA THR A 118 -6.19 8.50 12.03
C THR A 118 -5.19 8.75 10.92
N LEU A 119 -3.92 8.89 11.28
CA LEU A 119 -2.80 9.00 10.35
C LEU A 119 -1.74 7.96 10.70
N GLN A 120 -1.17 7.32 9.71
CA GLN A 120 -0.07 6.38 9.86
C GLN A 120 0.80 6.41 8.62
N LEU A 121 2.10 6.17 8.77
CA LEU A 121 3.03 6.06 7.64
C LEU A 121 3.45 4.61 7.42
N GLU A 122 3.62 4.26 6.16
CA GLU A 122 4.25 3.02 5.74
C GLU A 122 5.24 3.33 4.61
N LEU A 123 6.44 2.78 4.68
CA LEU A 123 7.41 2.92 3.59
C LEU A 123 7.20 1.84 2.54
N GLY A 124 7.16 2.28 1.29
CA GLY A 124 7.25 1.41 0.13
C GLY A 124 8.68 1.37 -0.42
N ASP A 125 9.07 0.22 -0.94
CA ASP A 125 10.29 0.05 -1.70
C ASP A 125 10.16 0.63 -3.12
N LYS A 126 11.18 0.46 -3.96
CA LYS A 126 11.18 0.90 -5.36
C LYS A 126 9.97 0.45 -6.19
N ASN A 127 9.33 -0.64 -5.80
CA ASN A 127 8.15 -1.21 -6.46
C ASN A 127 6.85 -0.89 -5.71
N HIS A 128 6.88 0.01 -4.72
CA HIS A 128 5.76 0.35 -3.83
C HIS A 128 5.33 -0.77 -2.89
N VAL A 129 6.13 -1.83 -2.76
CA VAL A 129 5.84 -2.97 -1.91
C VAL A 129 6.37 -2.69 -0.49
N PRO A 130 5.62 -3.03 0.58
CA PRO A 130 6.11 -2.91 1.95
C PRO A 130 7.42 -3.67 2.16
N PHE A 131 8.33 -3.12 2.96
CA PHE A 131 9.57 -3.80 3.35
C PHE A 131 9.30 -5.07 4.17
N ASP A 132 10.31 -5.92 4.33
CA ASP A 132 10.29 -7.10 5.18
C ASP A 132 11.34 -7.00 6.31
N PRO A 133 10.92 -6.85 7.58
CA PRO A 133 9.56 -6.56 8.04
C PRO A 133 9.06 -5.17 7.59
N PRO A 134 7.73 -4.91 7.63
CA PRO A 134 7.19 -3.60 7.25
C PRO A 134 7.76 -2.48 8.11
N ILE A 135 8.10 -1.36 7.48
CA ILE A 135 8.55 -0.14 8.17
C ILE A 135 7.34 0.78 8.28
N VAL A 136 6.75 0.82 9.48
CA VAL A 136 5.46 1.48 9.75
C VAL A 136 5.60 2.39 10.97
N SER A 137 4.97 3.55 10.94
CA SER A 137 4.89 4.43 12.10
C SER A 137 3.84 3.98 13.12
N GLU A 138 3.86 4.57 14.30
CA GLU A 138 2.69 4.56 15.16
C GLU A 138 1.49 5.18 14.43
N LYS A 139 0.30 4.63 14.71
CA LYS A 139 -0.96 5.22 14.26
C LYS A 139 -1.36 6.30 15.24
N ILE A 140 -1.45 7.54 14.78
CA ILE A 140 -1.90 8.67 15.59
C ILE A 140 -3.36 8.98 15.31
N THR A 141 -4.06 9.54 16.30
CA THR A 141 -5.42 10.08 16.17
C THR A 141 -5.37 11.58 16.35
N ILE A 142 -6.00 12.31 15.45
CA ILE A 142 -6.15 13.77 15.50
C ILE A 142 -7.62 14.16 15.44
N THR A 143 -7.92 15.38 15.84
CA THR A 143 -9.26 15.97 15.73
C THR A 143 -9.20 17.19 14.80
N VAL A 144 -9.97 17.17 13.72
CA VAL A 144 -10.12 18.30 12.78
C VAL A 144 -11.30 19.16 13.20
N LYS A 145 -11.10 20.50 13.25
CA LYS A 145 -12.14 21.50 13.57
C LYS A 145 -12.74 22.14 12.33
#